data_88af38b087cec29fce5559956c73a20c
#
_entry.id   88af38b087cec29fce5559956c73a20c
#
_cell.length_a   1.000
_cell.length_b   1.000
_cell.length_c   1.000
_cell.angle_alpha   90.00
_cell.angle_beta   90.00
_cell.angle_gamma   90.00
#
_symmetry.space_group_name_H-M   'P 1'
#
loop_
_entity.id
_entity.type
_entity.pdbx_description
1 polymer ?
#
loop_
_entity_poly.entity_id
_entity_poly.type
_entity_poly.pdbx_seq_one_letter_code
_entity_poly.pdbx_strand_id
1 'polypeptide(L)'
;MTGIDQRMAGAPAEGGTPQRKHVLRKLRLLVHLAEGLITCALLFWWVKPETKQALIQRWSRKLLALFRVSLVVHGEPVAGKELAGSMLVSNHVSWIDIYAINSWYPPRFVAKSEIRGWPVIGWLCAQTGVLFVERARKRDAHRIMHVIADAMRSGDAICVFPEGTTSDGLQLLPFHANLFQAPVSAGAPIRPVALRYRIAETGELTTIPAYIGDLSMMDTINAMLNGPPLVVEVLVGPAVAPEMDRRGLAAHSHDAVAALIDRAG
;
A
#
# COMPACT_ATOMS: atom_id res chain seq x y z
N MET A 1 32.29 -58.74 23.45
CA MET A 1 32.87 -58.70 22.10
C MET A 1 31.78 -58.30 21.15
N THR A 2 31.85 -57.20 20.68
CA THR A 2 31.90 -56.63 19.31
C THR A 2 31.32 -55.22 19.35
N GLY A 3 32.20 -54.29 19.06
CA GLY A 3 31.90 -52.86 19.03
C GLY A 3 31.07 -52.48 17.78
N ILE A 4 30.21 -51.51 17.95
CA ILE A 4 29.47 -50.84 16.89
C ILE A 4 30.11 -49.49 16.65
N ASP A 5 30.71 -49.36 15.49
CA ASP A 5 31.34 -48.18 14.93
C ASP A 5 30.25 -47.11 14.60
N GLN A 6 30.22 -46.03 15.37
CA GLN A 6 29.37 -44.84 15.08
C GLN A 6 30.15 -43.92 14.15
N ARG A 7 29.94 -44.02 12.87
CA ARG A 7 30.30 -42.98 11.90
C ARG A 7 29.25 -41.86 11.94
N MET A 8 29.59 -40.83 12.63
CA MET A 8 28.88 -39.55 12.57
C MET A 8 29.06 -38.92 11.17
N ALA A 9 28.02 -38.97 10.38
CA ALA A 9 27.92 -38.16 9.17
C ALA A 9 27.71 -36.73 9.57
N GLY A 10 28.71 -35.86 9.36
CA GLY A 10 28.62 -34.44 9.57
C GLY A 10 27.64 -33.84 8.56
N ALA A 11 26.56 -33.25 9.05
CA ALA A 11 25.69 -32.38 8.28
C ALA A 11 26.41 -31.04 7.98
N PRO A 12 26.27 -30.48 6.77
CA PRO A 12 26.90 -29.21 6.44
C PRO A 12 26.22 -28.10 7.25
N ALA A 13 27.02 -27.31 7.94
CA ALA A 13 26.60 -26.12 8.68
C ALA A 13 26.29 -24.97 7.69
N GLU A 14 25.09 -24.95 7.15
CA GLU A 14 24.54 -23.77 6.52
C GLU A 14 23.79 -22.95 7.57
N GLY A 15 24.43 -21.91 8.10
CA GLY A 15 23.73 -21.07 9.05
C GLY A 15 24.55 -19.94 9.61
N GLY A 16 24.62 -18.82 8.92
CA GLY A 16 24.96 -17.57 9.59
C GLY A 16 23.99 -17.38 10.77
N THR A 17 24.54 -16.92 11.93
CA THR A 17 23.74 -16.66 13.15
C THR A 17 22.51 -15.82 12.83
N PRO A 18 21.34 -16.01 13.49
CA PRO A 18 20.11 -15.23 13.28
C PRO A 18 20.39 -13.73 13.20
N GLN A 19 21.25 -13.22 14.05
CA GLN A 19 21.65 -11.82 14.14
C GLN A 19 22.32 -11.29 12.84
N ARG A 20 23.14 -12.08 12.16
CA ARG A 20 23.76 -11.71 10.88
C ARG A 20 22.72 -11.59 9.76
N LYS A 21 21.74 -12.48 9.73
CA LYS A 21 20.65 -12.43 8.72
C LYS A 21 19.80 -11.15 8.89
N HIS A 22 19.54 -10.72 10.13
CA HIS A 22 18.79 -9.49 10.42
C HIS A 22 19.56 -8.23 10.01
N VAL A 23 20.84 -8.15 10.32
CA VAL A 23 21.69 -7.01 9.92
C VAL A 23 21.73 -6.89 8.40
N LEU A 24 21.89 -8.00 7.69
CA LEU A 24 21.94 -8.01 6.22
C LEU A 24 20.59 -7.56 5.61
N ARG A 25 19.45 -7.95 6.20
CA ARG A 25 18.12 -7.50 5.72
C ARG A 25 17.95 -6.00 5.91
N LYS A 26 18.31 -5.46 7.07
CA LYS A 26 18.28 -4.01 7.33
C LYS A 26 19.20 -3.23 6.37
N LEU A 27 20.40 -3.74 6.10
CA LEU A 27 21.31 -3.13 5.15
C LEU A 27 20.72 -3.13 3.72
N ARG A 28 20.13 -4.24 3.28
CA ARG A 28 19.44 -4.31 1.98
C ARG A 28 18.28 -3.29 1.89
N LEU A 29 17.54 -3.11 2.97
CA LEU A 29 16.46 -2.12 3.04
C LEU A 29 17.01 -0.69 2.90
N LEU A 30 18.11 -0.37 3.59
CA LEU A 30 18.76 0.94 3.47
C LEU A 30 19.29 1.18 2.05
N VAL A 31 19.93 0.19 1.42
CA VAL A 31 20.40 0.28 0.04
C VAL A 31 19.21 0.50 -0.91
N HIS A 32 18.10 -0.21 -0.71
CA HIS A 32 16.90 -0.05 -1.52
C HIS A 32 16.27 1.34 -1.36
N LEU A 33 16.24 1.88 -0.14
CA LEU A 33 15.79 3.25 0.10
C LEU A 33 16.69 4.27 -0.61
N ALA A 34 18.02 4.09 -0.54
CA ALA A 34 18.97 4.92 -1.27
C ALA A 34 18.77 4.81 -2.80
N GLU A 35 18.53 3.62 -3.35
CA GLU A 35 18.16 3.42 -4.77
C GLU A 35 16.94 4.28 -5.14
N GLY A 36 15.89 4.27 -4.30
CA GLY A 36 14.69 5.09 -4.52
C GLY A 36 14.98 6.58 -4.52
N LEU A 37 15.74 7.07 -3.54
CA LEU A 37 16.15 8.47 -3.44
C LEU A 37 16.93 8.92 -4.68
N ILE A 38 17.93 8.15 -5.09
CA ILE A 38 18.77 8.45 -6.26
C ILE A 38 17.92 8.44 -7.53
N THR A 39 17.03 7.45 -7.69
CA THR A 39 16.12 7.36 -8.83
C THR A 39 15.21 8.59 -8.92
N CYS A 40 14.60 8.99 -7.82
CA CYS A 40 13.75 10.18 -7.78
C CYS A 40 14.56 11.46 -8.06
N ALA A 41 15.76 11.60 -7.49
CA ALA A 41 16.56 12.79 -7.64
C ALA A 41 17.12 12.97 -9.06
N LEU A 42 17.54 11.87 -9.70
CA LEU A 42 18.23 11.94 -10.99
C LEU A 42 17.33 11.71 -12.20
N LEU A 43 16.31 10.86 -12.10
CA LEU A 43 15.52 10.42 -13.25
C LEU A 43 14.16 11.09 -13.36
N PHE A 44 13.47 11.37 -12.24
CA PHE A 44 12.06 11.81 -12.27
C PHE A 44 11.85 13.15 -12.97
N TRP A 45 12.87 13.97 -13.13
CA TRP A 45 12.80 15.24 -13.87
C TRP A 45 12.79 15.08 -15.39
N TRP A 46 13.31 13.96 -15.89
CA TRP A 46 13.57 13.74 -17.31
C TRP A 46 12.67 12.67 -17.95
N VAL A 47 12.05 11.82 -17.15
CA VAL A 47 11.26 10.68 -17.66
C VAL A 47 9.78 11.02 -17.76
N LYS A 48 9.11 10.38 -18.72
CA LYS A 48 7.67 10.51 -18.94
C LYS A 48 6.87 9.92 -17.77
N PRO A 49 5.59 10.35 -17.56
CA PRO A 49 4.73 9.85 -16.50
C PRO A 49 4.64 8.32 -16.45
N GLU A 50 4.51 7.65 -17.59
CA GLU A 50 4.39 6.18 -17.68
C GLU A 50 5.68 5.50 -17.19
N THR A 51 6.83 6.08 -17.50
CA THR A 51 8.13 5.59 -17.01
C THR A 51 8.26 5.77 -15.51
N LYS A 52 7.77 6.91 -14.96
CA LYS A 52 7.73 7.12 -13.50
C LYS A 52 6.89 6.06 -12.82
N GLN A 53 5.70 5.79 -13.34
CA GLN A 53 4.81 4.74 -12.82
C GLN A 53 5.49 3.38 -12.86
N ALA A 54 6.14 3.00 -13.97
CA ALA A 54 6.87 1.74 -14.06
C ALA A 54 8.03 1.64 -13.05
N LEU A 55 8.76 2.73 -12.82
CA LEU A 55 9.83 2.80 -11.81
C LEU A 55 9.27 2.66 -10.38
N ILE A 56 8.19 3.36 -10.05
CA ILE A 56 7.49 3.25 -8.75
C ILE A 56 7.02 1.80 -8.54
N GLN A 57 6.37 1.20 -9.54
CA GLN A 57 5.88 -0.16 -9.48
C GLN A 57 7.02 -1.16 -9.24
N ARG A 58 8.10 -1.07 -10.00
CA ARG A 58 9.27 -1.93 -9.86
C ARG A 58 9.93 -1.78 -8.47
N TRP A 59 10.07 -0.55 -8.00
CA TRP A 59 10.65 -0.26 -6.69
C TRP A 59 9.79 -0.84 -5.57
N SER A 60 8.46 -0.67 -5.65
CA SER A 60 7.50 -1.20 -4.68
C SER A 60 7.52 -2.74 -4.63
N ARG A 61 7.57 -3.42 -5.79
CA ARG A 61 7.70 -4.88 -5.86
C ARG A 61 9.00 -5.38 -5.20
N LYS A 62 10.12 -4.69 -5.42
CA LYS A 62 11.38 -5.02 -4.74
C LYS A 62 11.26 -4.83 -3.22
N LEU A 63 10.58 -3.76 -2.76
CA LEU A 63 10.37 -3.52 -1.34
C LEU A 63 9.56 -4.65 -0.71
N LEU A 64 8.44 -5.04 -1.30
CA LEU A 64 7.64 -6.18 -0.83
C LEU A 64 8.50 -7.45 -0.73
N ALA A 65 9.31 -7.74 -1.75
CA ALA A 65 10.20 -8.90 -1.76
C ALA A 65 11.25 -8.87 -0.63
N LEU A 66 11.78 -7.68 -0.28
CA LEU A 66 12.68 -7.53 0.87
C LEU A 66 12.02 -7.89 2.21
N PHE A 67 10.72 -7.61 2.34
CA PHE A 67 9.89 -8.02 3.47
C PHE A 67 9.33 -9.43 3.33
N ARG A 68 9.68 -10.15 2.25
CA ARG A 68 9.14 -11.50 1.94
C ARG A 68 7.61 -11.47 1.84
N VAL A 69 7.06 -10.40 1.29
CA VAL A 69 5.64 -10.25 1.00
C VAL A 69 5.43 -10.52 -0.48
N SER A 70 4.67 -11.55 -0.81
CA SER A 70 4.21 -11.85 -2.16
C SER A 70 2.90 -11.14 -2.44
N LEU A 71 2.73 -10.64 -3.66
CA LEU A 71 1.52 -9.96 -4.11
C LEU A 71 0.65 -10.94 -4.91
N VAL A 72 -0.63 -11.05 -4.55
CA VAL A 72 -1.66 -11.72 -5.34
C VAL A 72 -2.77 -10.72 -5.63
N VAL A 73 -3.19 -10.65 -6.88
CA VAL A 73 -4.28 -9.75 -7.31
C VAL A 73 -5.47 -10.60 -7.69
N HIS A 74 -6.62 -10.31 -7.11
CA HIS A 74 -7.90 -10.97 -7.38
C HIS A 74 -8.88 -9.97 -8.02
N GLY A 75 -9.79 -10.47 -8.81
CA GLY A 75 -10.80 -9.71 -9.54
C GLY A 75 -10.56 -9.74 -11.03
N GLU A 76 -11.38 -9.01 -11.78
CA GLU A 76 -11.20 -8.91 -13.22
C GLU A 76 -9.90 -8.15 -13.55
N PRO A 77 -9.15 -8.59 -14.58
CA PRO A 77 -8.00 -7.84 -15.05
C PRO A 77 -8.44 -6.44 -15.48
N VAL A 78 -8.05 -5.43 -14.71
CA VAL A 78 -8.35 -4.03 -15.04
C VAL A 78 -7.17 -3.46 -15.79
N ALA A 79 -7.39 -3.03 -17.03
CA ALA A 79 -6.37 -2.35 -17.80
C ALA A 79 -6.04 -0.99 -17.17
N GLY A 80 -4.77 -0.58 -17.20
CA GLY A 80 -4.37 0.71 -16.61
C GLY A 80 -5.15 1.91 -17.15
N LYS A 81 -5.66 1.84 -18.40
CA LYS A 81 -6.53 2.85 -19.00
C LYS A 81 -7.89 2.97 -18.30
N GLU A 82 -8.42 1.89 -17.74
CA GLU A 82 -9.70 1.89 -17.02
C GLU A 82 -9.59 2.48 -15.61
N LEU A 83 -8.38 2.54 -15.08
CA LEU A 83 -8.09 3.18 -13.79
C LEU A 83 -7.78 4.67 -13.96
N ALA A 84 -7.45 5.11 -15.16
CA ALA A 84 -7.18 6.52 -15.44
C ALA A 84 -8.40 7.38 -15.11
N GLY A 85 -8.20 8.47 -14.39
CA GLY A 85 -9.26 9.38 -13.97
C GLY A 85 -10.23 8.82 -12.93
N SER A 86 -9.91 7.70 -12.27
CA SER A 86 -10.76 7.08 -11.25
C SER A 86 -10.24 7.33 -9.82
N MET A 87 -11.10 7.12 -8.83
CA MET A 87 -10.72 7.07 -7.42
C MET A 87 -10.70 5.63 -6.93
N LEU A 88 -9.53 5.14 -6.56
CA LEU A 88 -9.38 3.87 -5.84
C LEU A 88 -9.67 4.11 -4.35
N VAL A 89 -10.54 3.30 -3.79
CA VAL A 89 -10.96 3.38 -2.38
C VAL A 89 -10.61 2.08 -1.70
N SER A 90 -9.77 2.12 -0.66
CA SER A 90 -9.28 0.91 0.01
C SER A 90 -9.37 1.01 1.53
N ASN A 91 -9.48 -0.15 2.20
CA ASN A 91 -9.18 -0.27 3.62
C ASN A 91 -7.70 -0.01 3.89
N HIS A 92 -7.35 0.30 5.13
CA HIS A 92 -5.99 0.68 5.51
C HIS A 92 -5.51 -0.09 6.74
N VAL A 93 -4.52 -0.95 6.53
CA VAL A 93 -3.95 -1.80 7.57
C VAL A 93 -2.58 -1.28 8.01
N SER A 94 -1.78 -0.80 7.04
CA SER A 94 -0.38 -0.47 7.29
C SER A 94 0.21 0.50 6.27
N TRP A 95 1.36 1.07 6.61
CA TRP A 95 2.17 1.83 5.66
C TRP A 95 2.57 1.02 4.41
N ILE A 96 2.65 -0.32 4.51
CA ILE A 96 3.02 -1.20 3.39
C ILE A 96 1.90 -1.34 2.35
N ASP A 97 0.66 -0.97 2.67
CA ASP A 97 -0.48 -0.96 1.75
C ASP A 97 -0.21 -0.11 0.50
N ILE A 98 0.47 1.02 0.71
CA ILE A 98 0.89 1.92 -0.37
C ILE A 98 1.75 1.18 -1.39
N TYR A 99 2.66 0.35 -0.92
CA TYR A 99 3.56 -0.42 -1.77
C TYR A 99 2.90 -1.67 -2.37
N ALA A 100 1.92 -2.25 -1.69
CA ALA A 100 1.09 -3.32 -2.24
C ALA A 100 0.28 -2.80 -3.44
N ILE A 101 -0.42 -1.69 -3.27
CA ILE A 101 -1.18 -1.05 -4.36
C ILE A 101 -0.24 -0.58 -5.48
N ASN A 102 0.87 0.10 -5.17
CA ASN A 102 1.87 0.51 -6.16
C ASN A 102 2.47 -0.67 -6.95
N SER A 103 2.57 -1.84 -6.33
CA SER A 103 3.09 -3.04 -6.99
C SER A 103 2.13 -3.61 -8.03
N TRP A 104 0.84 -3.36 -7.88
CA TRP A 104 -0.21 -3.67 -8.85
C TRP A 104 -0.37 -2.54 -9.86
N TYR A 105 -0.79 -1.36 -9.40
CA TYR A 105 -0.98 -0.16 -10.19
C TYR A 105 -0.60 1.07 -9.35
N PRO A 106 0.32 1.94 -9.80
CA PRO A 106 0.76 3.10 -9.03
C PRO A 106 -0.18 4.31 -9.23
N PRO A 107 -1.15 4.52 -8.34
CA PRO A 107 -1.96 5.74 -8.33
C PRO A 107 -1.23 6.86 -7.61
N ARG A 108 -1.81 8.07 -7.61
CA ARG A 108 -1.41 9.12 -6.68
C ARG A 108 -2.16 8.95 -5.37
N PHE A 109 -1.44 8.89 -4.26
CA PHE A 109 -2.06 8.77 -2.93
C PHE A 109 -2.42 10.13 -2.34
N VAL A 110 -3.39 10.10 -1.44
CA VAL A 110 -3.75 11.26 -0.60
C VAL A 110 -3.21 11.00 0.81
N ALA A 111 -2.39 11.90 1.32
CA ALA A 111 -1.76 11.79 2.63
C ALA A 111 -1.98 13.05 3.49
N LYS A 112 -1.81 12.93 4.80
CA LYS A 112 -1.85 14.06 5.74
C LYS A 112 -0.70 15.03 5.46
N SER A 113 -0.94 16.34 5.56
CA SER A 113 0.08 17.37 5.30
C SER A 113 1.32 17.26 6.19
N GLU A 114 1.17 16.75 7.41
CA GLU A 114 2.26 16.56 8.37
C GLU A 114 3.36 15.65 7.81
N ILE A 115 2.99 14.65 6.98
CA ILE A 115 3.94 13.74 6.35
C ILE A 115 4.90 14.49 5.41
N ARG A 116 4.47 15.61 4.83
CA ARG A 116 5.32 16.45 3.98
C ARG A 116 6.55 16.98 4.72
N GLY A 117 6.43 17.21 6.03
CA GLY A 117 7.51 17.66 6.90
C GLY A 117 8.47 16.55 7.36
N TRP A 118 8.17 15.29 7.08
CA TRP A 118 9.05 14.19 7.49
C TRP A 118 10.31 14.17 6.62
N PRO A 119 11.50 14.14 7.25
CA PRO A 119 12.75 14.05 6.50
C PRO A 119 12.74 12.83 5.56
N VAL A 120 13.24 13.00 4.35
CA VAL A 120 13.35 11.95 3.32
C VAL A 120 11.99 11.46 2.82
N ILE A 121 11.10 10.99 3.70
CA ILE A 121 9.79 10.42 3.34
C ILE A 121 8.88 11.48 2.71
N GLY A 122 8.80 12.67 3.31
CA GLY A 122 7.99 13.76 2.76
C GLY A 122 8.44 14.19 1.37
N TRP A 123 9.76 14.24 1.15
CA TRP A 123 10.32 14.53 -0.16
C TRP A 123 10.02 13.43 -1.18
N LEU A 124 10.20 12.15 -0.83
CA LEU A 124 9.85 11.01 -1.69
C LEU A 124 8.36 11.01 -2.06
N CYS A 125 7.48 11.24 -1.08
CA CYS A 125 6.05 11.37 -1.32
C CYS A 125 5.73 12.49 -2.32
N ALA A 126 6.40 13.64 -2.20
CA ALA A 126 6.22 14.75 -3.13
C ALA A 126 6.69 14.38 -4.55
N GLN A 127 7.83 13.68 -4.70
CA GLN A 127 8.35 13.23 -6.00
C GLN A 127 7.45 12.19 -6.66
N THR A 128 6.79 11.34 -5.87
CA THR A 128 5.85 10.32 -6.38
C THR A 128 4.44 10.87 -6.61
N GLY A 129 4.22 12.17 -6.45
CA GLY A 129 2.96 12.83 -6.77
C GLY A 129 1.87 12.70 -5.70
N VAL A 130 2.23 12.39 -4.46
CA VAL A 130 1.29 12.35 -3.34
C VAL A 130 0.61 13.70 -3.15
N LEU A 131 -0.70 13.69 -2.99
CA LEU A 131 -1.52 14.87 -2.70
C LEU A 131 -1.62 15.04 -1.18
N PHE A 132 -1.04 16.11 -0.66
CA PHE A 132 -1.04 16.38 0.79
C PHE A 132 -2.28 17.16 1.20
N VAL A 133 -3.01 16.62 2.18
CA VAL A 133 -4.28 17.19 2.69
C VAL A 133 -4.08 17.81 4.05
N GLU A 134 -4.31 19.11 4.16
CA GLU A 134 -4.42 19.79 5.44
C GLU A 134 -5.86 19.68 5.96
N ARG A 135 -6.03 19.02 7.12
CA ARG A 135 -7.36 18.79 7.72
C ARG A 135 -7.78 19.85 8.74
N ALA A 136 -6.85 20.72 9.13
CA ALA A 136 -7.04 21.66 10.23
C ALA A 136 -8.09 22.74 9.97
N ARG A 137 -8.35 23.11 8.71
CA ARG A 137 -9.29 24.17 8.35
C ARG A 137 -10.30 23.70 7.31
N LYS A 138 -11.60 23.94 7.54
CA LYS A 138 -12.68 23.59 6.59
C LYS A 138 -12.43 24.15 5.18
N ARG A 139 -11.84 25.33 5.08
CA ARG A 139 -11.53 26.01 3.82
C ARG A 139 -10.46 25.25 3.01
N ASP A 140 -9.47 24.70 3.69
CA ASP A 140 -8.38 23.94 3.07
C ASP A 140 -8.86 22.56 2.62
N ALA A 141 -9.76 21.93 3.39
CA ALA A 141 -10.42 20.68 3.01
C ALA A 141 -11.20 20.83 1.68
N HIS A 142 -11.90 21.95 1.48
CA HIS A 142 -12.65 22.20 0.24
C HIS A 142 -11.72 22.38 -0.96
N ARG A 143 -10.65 23.17 -0.79
CA ARG A 143 -9.62 23.38 -1.83
C ARG A 143 -8.98 22.09 -2.29
N ILE A 144 -8.73 21.19 -1.36
CA ILE A 144 -8.10 19.90 -1.66
C ILE A 144 -9.01 18.98 -2.44
N MET A 145 -10.32 18.97 -2.16
CA MET A 145 -11.28 18.21 -2.95
C MET A 145 -11.28 18.68 -4.41
N HIS A 146 -11.11 19.97 -4.67
CA HIS A 146 -10.94 20.48 -6.04
C HIS A 146 -9.64 20.00 -6.68
N VAL A 147 -8.51 20.04 -5.95
CA VAL A 147 -7.22 19.55 -6.46
C VAL A 147 -7.28 18.05 -6.81
N ILE A 148 -7.95 17.24 -5.99
CA ILE A 148 -8.15 15.82 -6.26
C ILE A 148 -9.06 15.63 -7.49
N ALA A 149 -10.16 16.39 -7.57
CA ALA A 149 -11.07 16.33 -8.70
C ALA A 149 -10.39 16.74 -10.02
N ASP A 150 -9.58 17.79 -10.01
CA ASP A 150 -8.83 18.24 -11.19
C ASP A 150 -7.77 17.22 -11.62
N ALA A 151 -7.09 16.57 -10.66
CA ALA A 151 -6.17 15.49 -10.98
C ALA A 151 -6.87 14.32 -11.66
N MET A 152 -8.06 13.91 -11.18
CA MET A 152 -8.85 12.87 -11.85
C MET A 152 -9.33 13.29 -13.24
N ARG A 153 -9.79 14.53 -13.44
CA ARG A 153 -10.16 15.06 -14.77
C ARG A 153 -8.98 15.07 -15.73
N SER A 154 -7.76 15.23 -15.21
CA SER A 154 -6.51 15.18 -15.99
C SER A 154 -6.06 13.74 -16.31
N GLY A 155 -6.80 12.73 -15.85
CA GLY A 155 -6.52 11.32 -16.10
C GLY A 155 -5.71 10.63 -15.01
N ASP A 156 -5.38 11.29 -13.89
CA ASP A 156 -4.69 10.66 -12.78
C ASP A 156 -5.64 9.71 -12.02
N ALA A 157 -5.17 8.51 -11.73
CA ALA A 157 -5.82 7.65 -10.74
C ALA A 157 -5.43 8.09 -9.33
N ILE A 158 -6.40 8.26 -8.46
CA ILE A 158 -6.19 8.70 -7.08
C ILE A 158 -6.55 7.59 -6.12
N CYS A 159 -5.68 7.27 -5.18
CA CYS A 159 -5.98 6.29 -4.13
C CYS A 159 -6.17 6.97 -2.78
N VAL A 160 -7.26 6.62 -2.11
CA VAL A 160 -7.60 7.12 -0.78
C VAL A 160 -7.89 5.95 0.17
N PHE A 161 -7.55 6.18 1.44
CA PHE A 161 -7.94 5.31 2.57
C PHE A 161 -8.97 6.08 3.40
N PRO A 162 -10.27 5.91 3.13
CA PRO A 162 -11.30 6.77 3.72
C PRO A 162 -11.59 6.48 5.19
N GLU A 163 -11.05 5.42 5.78
CA GLU A 163 -11.01 5.19 7.22
C GLU A 163 -10.27 6.29 7.98
N GLY A 164 -9.31 6.96 7.30
CA GLY A 164 -8.54 8.07 7.86
C GLY A 164 -7.50 7.68 8.91
N THR A 165 -7.43 6.42 9.27
CA THR A 165 -6.45 5.78 10.13
C THR A 165 -6.23 4.34 9.67
N THR A 166 -5.22 3.68 10.22
CA THR A 166 -4.98 2.24 10.03
C THR A 166 -5.78 1.41 11.03
N SER A 167 -6.18 0.21 10.63
CA SER A 167 -6.87 -0.80 11.44
C SER A 167 -6.06 -2.10 11.48
N ASP A 168 -6.55 -3.10 12.21
CA ASP A 168 -5.97 -4.46 12.21
C ASP A 168 -6.26 -5.25 10.92
N GLY A 169 -7.15 -4.71 10.06
CA GLY A 169 -7.57 -5.35 8.83
C GLY A 169 -8.61 -6.47 9.01
N LEU A 170 -9.01 -6.76 10.25
CA LEU A 170 -10.05 -7.76 10.56
C LEU A 170 -11.45 -7.15 10.49
N GLN A 171 -11.55 -5.86 10.72
CA GLN A 171 -12.79 -5.09 10.63
C GLN A 171 -12.56 -3.84 9.78
N LEU A 172 -13.55 -3.50 8.97
CA LEU A 172 -13.55 -2.28 8.18
C LEU A 172 -14.13 -1.12 9.01
N LEU A 173 -13.34 -0.05 9.16
CA LEU A 173 -13.80 1.15 9.86
C LEU A 173 -14.72 1.99 8.97
N PRO A 174 -15.55 2.88 9.56
CA PRO A 174 -16.42 3.75 8.79
C PRO A 174 -15.68 4.66 7.84
N PHE A 175 -16.22 4.88 6.63
CA PHE A 175 -15.63 5.74 5.63
C PHE A 175 -16.01 7.21 5.79
N HIS A 176 -15.03 8.08 5.77
CA HIS A 176 -15.23 9.54 5.81
C HIS A 176 -15.80 10.05 4.49
N ALA A 177 -17.08 10.40 4.46
CA ALA A 177 -17.82 10.83 3.27
C ALA A 177 -17.23 12.09 2.60
N ASN A 178 -16.47 12.91 3.30
CA ASN A 178 -15.92 14.17 2.75
C ASN A 178 -14.96 13.91 1.56
N LEU A 179 -14.22 12.80 1.56
CA LEU A 179 -13.31 12.43 0.47
C LEU A 179 -14.05 12.15 -0.84
N PHE A 180 -15.29 11.69 -0.74
CA PHE A 180 -16.13 11.34 -1.89
C PHE A 180 -16.73 12.55 -2.62
N GLN A 181 -16.55 13.77 -2.08
CA GLN A 181 -16.89 14.97 -2.81
C GLN A 181 -16.03 15.15 -4.07
N ALA A 182 -14.80 14.69 -4.06
CA ALA A 182 -13.92 14.83 -5.21
C ALA A 182 -14.39 14.04 -6.43
N PRO A 183 -14.69 12.71 -6.35
CA PRO A 183 -15.24 11.97 -7.49
C PRO A 183 -16.62 12.47 -7.92
N VAL A 184 -17.51 12.91 -7.01
CA VAL A 184 -18.77 13.57 -7.39
C VAL A 184 -18.49 14.79 -8.24
N SER A 185 -17.60 15.68 -7.80
CA SER A 185 -17.26 16.92 -8.52
C SER A 185 -16.55 16.67 -9.84
N ALA A 186 -15.81 15.59 -9.96
CA ALA A 186 -15.10 15.21 -11.18
C ALA A 186 -15.96 14.43 -12.18
N GLY A 187 -17.09 13.86 -11.76
CA GLY A 187 -17.81 12.84 -12.53
C GLY A 187 -16.97 11.56 -12.70
N ALA A 188 -16.09 11.26 -11.74
CA ALA A 188 -15.11 10.20 -11.83
C ALA A 188 -15.61 8.90 -11.20
N PRO A 189 -15.40 7.73 -11.82
CA PRO A 189 -15.80 6.46 -11.24
C PRO A 189 -14.94 6.14 -10.00
N ILE A 190 -15.53 5.37 -9.08
CA ILE A 190 -14.84 4.84 -7.91
C ILE A 190 -14.54 3.36 -8.14
N ARG A 191 -13.34 2.92 -7.78
CA ARG A 191 -12.93 1.52 -7.82
C ARG A 191 -12.66 1.02 -6.40
N PRO A 192 -13.54 0.22 -5.80
CA PRO A 192 -13.28 -0.43 -4.53
C PRO A 192 -12.12 -1.42 -4.64
N VAL A 193 -11.23 -1.35 -3.66
CA VAL A 193 -10.06 -2.24 -3.54
C VAL A 193 -10.00 -2.70 -2.08
N ALA A 194 -9.79 -3.98 -1.84
CA ALA A 194 -9.56 -4.47 -0.49
C ALA A 194 -8.14 -5.07 -0.38
N LEU A 195 -7.54 -4.88 0.78
CA LEU A 195 -6.25 -5.43 1.13
C LEU A 195 -6.39 -6.41 2.29
N ARG A 196 -5.79 -7.58 2.15
CA ARG A 196 -5.69 -8.58 3.20
C ARG A 196 -4.29 -9.15 3.25
N TYR A 197 -3.88 -9.52 4.45
CA TYR A 197 -2.59 -10.14 4.68
C TYR A 197 -2.77 -11.55 5.22
N ARG A 198 -2.02 -12.48 4.63
CA ARG A 198 -2.02 -13.90 5.04
C ARG A 198 -0.59 -14.37 5.30
N ILE A 199 -0.44 -15.36 6.17
CA ILE A 199 0.80 -16.12 6.30
C ILE A 199 0.93 -16.99 5.05
N ALA A 200 2.05 -16.90 4.35
CA ALA A 200 2.22 -17.59 3.06
C ALA A 200 2.16 -19.12 3.18
N GLU A 201 2.58 -19.67 4.30
CA GLU A 201 2.64 -21.12 4.53
C GLU A 201 1.28 -21.72 4.90
N THR A 202 0.52 -21.04 5.76
CA THR A 202 -0.75 -21.57 6.31
C THR A 202 -1.97 -21.02 5.60
N GLY A 203 -1.85 -19.88 4.92
CA GLY A 203 -2.98 -19.15 4.34
C GLY A 203 -3.84 -18.41 5.36
N GLU A 204 -3.50 -18.48 6.65
CA GLU A 204 -4.26 -17.81 7.71
C GLU A 204 -4.11 -16.28 7.64
N LEU A 205 -5.18 -15.57 7.96
CA LEU A 205 -5.15 -14.12 8.10
C LEU A 205 -4.19 -13.70 9.22
N THR A 206 -3.50 -12.58 9.02
CA THR A 206 -2.52 -12.11 9.99
C THR A 206 -2.54 -10.59 10.15
N THR A 207 -2.31 -10.15 11.36
CA THR A 207 -2.17 -8.73 11.72
C THR A 207 -0.69 -8.29 11.84
N ILE A 208 0.28 -9.14 11.47
CA ILE A 208 1.71 -8.82 11.55
C ILE A 208 2.07 -7.48 10.91
N PRO A 209 1.52 -7.09 9.73
CA PRO A 209 1.81 -5.80 9.12
C PRO A 209 1.06 -4.63 9.75
N ALA A 210 0.05 -4.88 10.59
CA ALA A 210 -0.83 -3.83 11.09
C ALA A 210 -0.07 -2.74 11.86
N TYR A 211 -0.36 -1.49 11.51
CA TYR A 211 0.24 -0.31 12.13
C TYR A 211 -0.83 0.41 12.96
N ILE A 212 -1.05 -0.06 14.18
CA ILE A 212 -2.15 0.35 15.06
C ILE A 212 -1.68 0.71 16.47
N GLY A 213 -2.46 1.50 17.18
CA GLY A 213 -2.18 1.90 18.57
C GLY A 213 -0.87 2.70 18.68
N ASP A 214 -0.06 2.34 19.66
CA ASP A 214 1.21 3.00 19.97
C ASP A 214 2.42 2.39 19.22
N LEU A 215 2.18 1.48 18.26
CA LEU A 215 3.25 0.88 17.48
C LEU A 215 3.98 1.94 16.65
N SER A 216 5.30 1.94 16.74
CA SER A 216 6.13 2.73 15.83
C SER A 216 6.26 2.04 14.46
N MET A 217 6.60 2.81 13.44
CA MET A 217 6.94 2.24 12.13
C MET A 217 8.08 1.20 12.25
N MET A 218 9.03 1.41 13.17
CA MET A 218 10.15 0.49 13.37
C MET A 218 9.70 -0.84 13.98
N ASP A 219 8.66 -0.84 14.82
CA ASP A 219 8.10 -2.07 15.39
C ASP A 219 7.48 -2.92 14.31
N THR A 220 6.68 -2.33 13.41
CA THR A 220 6.09 -3.06 12.28
C THR A 220 7.15 -3.54 11.28
N ILE A 221 8.17 -2.73 10.99
CA ILE A 221 9.32 -3.14 10.16
C ILE A 221 10.01 -4.36 10.79
N ASN A 222 10.29 -4.32 12.08
CA ASN A 222 10.94 -5.43 12.78
C ASN A 222 10.04 -6.68 12.84
N ALA A 223 8.74 -6.52 13.09
CA ALA A 223 7.77 -7.62 13.08
C ALA A 223 7.74 -8.33 11.73
N MET A 224 7.68 -7.58 10.63
CA MET A 224 7.67 -8.14 9.29
C MET A 224 9.01 -8.79 8.89
N LEU A 225 10.15 -8.16 9.22
CA LEU A 225 11.48 -8.73 8.92
C LEU A 225 11.76 -10.02 9.68
N ASN A 226 11.20 -10.17 10.88
CA ASN A 226 11.41 -11.31 11.78
C ASN A 226 10.31 -12.36 11.66
N GLY A 227 9.13 -11.97 11.17
CA GLY A 227 7.95 -12.82 11.02
C GLY A 227 8.08 -13.84 9.86
N PRO A 228 7.04 -14.65 9.62
CA PRO A 228 6.95 -15.55 8.47
C PRO A 228 6.84 -14.78 7.15
N PRO A 229 7.05 -15.42 6.00
CA PRO A 229 6.67 -14.86 4.71
C PRO A 229 5.17 -14.60 4.65
N LEU A 230 4.79 -13.49 4.00
CA LEU A 230 3.41 -13.06 3.90
C LEU A 230 2.94 -13.03 2.44
N VAL A 231 1.63 -13.10 2.28
CA VAL A 231 0.94 -12.77 1.03
C VAL A 231 0.07 -11.55 1.31
N VAL A 232 0.19 -10.53 0.46
CA VAL A 232 -0.80 -9.45 0.37
C VAL A 232 -1.72 -9.74 -0.80
N GLU A 233 -3.01 -9.82 -0.53
CA GLU A 233 -4.06 -9.94 -1.53
C GLU A 233 -4.62 -8.55 -1.84
N VAL A 234 -4.59 -8.16 -3.11
CA VAL A 234 -5.25 -6.96 -3.64
C VAL A 234 -6.51 -7.42 -4.36
N LEU A 235 -7.66 -7.19 -3.74
CA LEU A 235 -8.97 -7.60 -4.24
C LEU A 235 -9.62 -6.41 -4.93
N VAL A 236 -9.85 -6.51 -6.23
CA VAL A 236 -10.33 -5.40 -7.06
C VAL A 236 -11.81 -5.61 -7.39
N GLY A 237 -12.64 -4.68 -6.97
CA GLY A 237 -14.08 -4.70 -7.24
C GLY A 237 -14.47 -4.01 -8.55
N PRO A 238 -15.73 -4.11 -8.96
CA PRO A 238 -16.27 -3.40 -10.11
C PRO A 238 -16.27 -1.89 -9.87
N ALA A 239 -16.22 -1.12 -10.96
CA ALA A 239 -16.33 0.33 -10.88
C ALA A 239 -17.74 0.75 -10.44
N VAL A 240 -17.80 1.77 -9.59
CA VAL A 240 -19.03 2.42 -9.13
C VAL A 240 -19.15 3.78 -9.80
N ALA A 241 -20.26 4.02 -10.49
CA ALA A 241 -20.53 5.31 -11.12
C ALA A 241 -20.81 6.40 -10.04
N PRO A 242 -20.43 7.67 -10.29
CA PRO A 242 -20.58 8.76 -9.31
C PRO A 242 -21.99 9.39 -9.36
N GLU A 243 -23.03 8.58 -9.47
CA GLU A 243 -24.44 9.03 -9.61
C GLU A 243 -25.09 9.38 -8.28
N MET A 244 -24.47 8.99 -7.16
CA MET A 244 -24.95 9.27 -5.81
C MET A 244 -24.31 10.51 -5.23
N ASP A 245 -24.88 11.04 -4.17
CA ASP A 245 -24.20 12.06 -3.36
C ASP A 245 -22.98 11.45 -2.63
N ARG A 246 -22.14 12.28 -2.06
CA ARG A 246 -20.92 11.86 -1.35
C ARG A 246 -21.17 10.88 -0.21
N ARG A 247 -22.35 10.93 0.45
CA ARG A 247 -22.68 10.03 1.56
C ARG A 247 -23.11 8.67 1.04
N GLY A 248 -23.94 8.66 0.01
CA GLY A 248 -24.33 7.44 -0.68
C GLY A 248 -23.14 6.72 -1.29
N LEU A 249 -22.23 7.44 -1.96
CA LEU A 249 -20.99 6.88 -2.49
C LEU A 249 -20.07 6.31 -1.40
N ALA A 250 -19.95 6.99 -0.25
CA ALA A 250 -19.15 6.49 0.86
C ALA A 250 -19.71 5.19 1.44
N ALA A 251 -21.03 5.13 1.67
CA ALA A 251 -21.70 3.93 2.16
C ALA A 251 -21.58 2.77 1.15
N HIS A 252 -21.91 3.02 -0.12
CA HIS A 252 -21.82 2.00 -1.16
C HIS A 252 -20.37 1.48 -1.35
N SER A 253 -19.38 2.36 -1.32
CA SER A 253 -17.97 1.96 -1.43
C SER A 253 -17.51 1.18 -0.19
N HIS A 254 -17.97 1.54 1.00
CA HIS A 254 -17.70 0.78 2.23
C HIS A 254 -18.24 -0.65 2.10
N ASP A 255 -19.52 -0.81 1.73
CA ASP A 255 -20.15 -2.11 1.56
C ASP A 255 -19.46 -2.95 0.48
N ALA A 256 -19.04 -2.31 -0.62
CA ALA A 256 -18.30 -2.97 -1.69
C ALA A 256 -16.92 -3.47 -1.22
N VAL A 257 -16.18 -2.67 -0.43
CA VAL A 257 -14.90 -3.10 0.16
C VAL A 257 -15.11 -4.21 1.19
N ALA A 258 -16.14 -4.10 2.06
CA ALA A 258 -16.50 -5.14 3.01
C ALA A 258 -16.81 -6.48 2.29
N ALA A 259 -17.62 -6.44 1.23
CA ALA A 259 -17.94 -7.63 0.44
C ALA A 259 -16.72 -8.26 -0.23
N LEU A 260 -15.69 -7.48 -0.60
CA LEU A 260 -14.43 -8.01 -1.13
C LEU A 260 -13.62 -8.70 -0.03
N ILE A 261 -13.60 -8.15 1.17
CA ILE A 261 -12.93 -8.76 2.34
C ILE A 261 -13.58 -10.09 2.67
N ASP A 262 -14.91 -10.18 2.69
CA ASP A 262 -15.67 -11.38 3.07
C ASP A 262 -15.61 -12.50 2.01
N ARG A 263 -15.67 -12.15 0.70
CA ARG A 263 -15.72 -13.16 -0.39
C ARG A 263 -14.48 -14.02 -0.53
N ALA A 264 -13.37 -13.59 -0.01
CA ALA A 264 -12.11 -14.27 -0.17
C ALA A 264 -11.71 -15.04 1.12
N GLY A 265 -12.66 -15.23 2.05
CA GLY A 265 -12.57 -16.06 3.27
C GLY A 265 -12.55 -17.55 2.99
#